data_b79e19fac38b0ea514a2f25f105cabb0
#
_entry.id   b79e19fac38b0ea514a2f25f105cabb0
#
_cell.length_a   1.000
_cell.length_b   1.000
_cell.length_c   1.000
_cell.angle_alpha   90.00
_cell.angle_beta   90.00
_cell.angle_gamma   90.00
#
_symmetry.space_group_name_H-M   'P 1'
#
loop_
_entity.id
_entity.type
_entity.pdbx_description
1 polymer ?
#
loop_
_entity_poly.entity_id
_entity_poly.type
_entity_poly.pdbx_seq_one_letter_code
_entity_poly.pdbx_strand_id
1 'polypeptide(L)'
;MTEDAYVLQEFYKIITPNKVDMFERIAARQQQLSAKDVELAVKHILELMGEALANGERIEIRGFGSFSLHYRPPRMGRNPKTGEAVALAGKYVPHFKPGK
;
A
#
# COMPACT_ATOMS: atom_id res chain seq x y z
N MET A 1 11.43 6.16 12.99
CA MET A 1 10.92 5.30 11.90
C MET A 1 11.68 5.63 10.62
N THR A 2 12.16 4.63 9.92
CA THR A 2 12.82 4.84 8.64
C THR A 2 11.79 5.16 7.57
N GLU A 3 12.24 5.78 6.47
CA GLU A 3 11.39 6.09 5.34
C GLU A 3 10.75 4.82 4.76
N ASP A 4 11.52 3.74 4.66
CA ASP A 4 11.02 2.46 4.15
C ASP A 4 9.89 1.91 5.01
N ALA A 5 10.02 1.98 6.34
CA ALA A 5 8.99 1.51 7.25
C ALA A 5 7.71 2.34 7.12
N TYR A 6 7.84 3.63 6.88
CA TYR A 6 6.68 4.50 6.66
C TYR A 6 5.94 4.12 5.38
N VAL A 7 6.67 3.90 4.28
CA VAL A 7 6.08 3.52 2.99
C VAL A 7 5.32 2.20 3.13
N LEU A 8 5.91 1.20 3.79
CA LEU A 8 5.26 -0.08 4.02
C LEU A 8 3.98 0.09 4.84
N GLN A 9 4.03 0.87 5.90
CA GLN A 9 2.88 1.10 6.77
C GLN A 9 1.72 1.75 6.00
N GLU A 10 2.00 2.78 5.20
CA GLU A 10 0.98 3.45 4.40
C GLU A 10 0.42 2.54 3.31
N PHE A 11 1.26 1.70 2.69
CA PHE A 11 0.82 0.72 1.71
C PHE A 11 -0.16 -0.27 2.33
N TYR A 12 0.16 -0.82 3.50
CA TYR A 12 -0.73 -1.76 4.18
C TYR A 12 -2.04 -1.12 4.61
N LYS A 13 -2.06 0.15 4.94
CA LYS A 13 -3.31 0.86 5.23
C LYS A 13 -4.24 0.91 4.02
N ILE A 14 -3.68 1.05 2.82
CA ILE A 14 -4.45 1.11 1.59
C ILE A 14 -5.06 -0.25 1.27
N ILE A 15 -4.31 -1.33 1.43
CA ILE A 15 -4.74 -2.66 1.01
C ILE A 15 -5.56 -3.41 2.04
N THR A 16 -5.39 -3.14 3.33
CA THR A 16 -6.02 -3.92 4.41
C THR A 16 -7.55 -3.97 4.33
N PRO A 17 -8.28 -2.88 4.02
CA PRO A 17 -9.74 -2.93 3.94
C PRO A 17 -10.28 -3.88 2.86
N ASN A 18 -9.48 -4.16 1.83
CA ASN A 18 -9.92 -4.97 0.70
C ASN A 18 -9.34 -6.39 0.71
N LYS A 19 -8.51 -6.69 1.68
CA LYS A 19 -7.72 -7.92 1.74
C LYS A 19 -8.59 -9.17 1.83
N VAL A 20 -9.58 -9.18 2.71
CA VAL A 20 -10.46 -10.33 2.93
C VAL A 20 -11.31 -10.60 1.68
N ASP A 21 -11.86 -9.56 1.07
CA ASP A 21 -12.64 -9.68 -0.16
C ASP A 21 -11.80 -10.28 -1.29
N MET A 22 -10.55 -9.85 -1.40
CA MET A 22 -9.62 -10.37 -2.39
C MET A 22 -9.35 -11.86 -2.19
N PHE A 23 -9.14 -12.29 -0.95
CA PHE A 23 -8.93 -13.70 -0.62
C PHE A 23 -10.14 -14.53 -1.01
N GLU A 24 -11.34 -14.06 -0.69
CA GLU A 24 -12.58 -14.78 -0.98
C GLU A 24 -12.83 -14.93 -2.48
N ARG A 25 -12.57 -13.87 -3.25
CA ARG A 25 -12.75 -13.91 -4.70
C ARG A 25 -11.79 -14.86 -5.39
N ILE A 26 -10.54 -14.89 -4.97
CA ILE A 26 -9.55 -15.79 -5.53
C ILE A 26 -9.87 -17.23 -5.16
N ALA A 27 -10.23 -17.49 -3.91
CA ALA A 27 -10.58 -18.83 -3.46
C ALA A 27 -11.79 -19.38 -4.21
N ALA A 28 -12.76 -18.53 -4.55
CA ALA A 28 -13.95 -18.93 -5.30
C ALA A 28 -13.65 -19.31 -6.75
N ARG A 29 -12.62 -18.71 -7.35
CA ARG A 29 -12.27 -18.93 -8.75
C ARG A 29 -11.34 -20.10 -8.99
N GLN A 30 -10.64 -20.54 -7.96
CA GLN A 30 -9.74 -21.67 -8.08
C GLN A 30 -10.07 -22.65 -6.94
N GLN A 31 -10.10 -23.95 -7.26
CA GLN A 31 -10.50 -24.98 -6.30
C GLN A 31 -9.37 -25.96 -6.00
N GLN A 32 -8.21 -25.76 -6.60
CA GLN A 32 -7.07 -26.66 -6.44
C GLN A 32 -6.27 -26.41 -5.17
N LEU A 33 -6.34 -25.19 -4.63
CA LEU A 33 -5.63 -24.81 -3.42
C LEU A 33 -6.62 -24.58 -2.29
N SER A 34 -6.19 -24.85 -1.07
CA SER A 34 -6.99 -24.55 0.11
C SER A 34 -7.13 -23.02 0.28
N ALA A 35 -8.16 -22.59 1.02
CA ALA A 35 -8.35 -21.17 1.31
C ALA A 35 -7.15 -20.59 2.03
N LYS A 36 -6.51 -21.40 2.90
CA LYS A 36 -5.30 -20.96 3.63
C LYS A 36 -4.12 -20.74 2.67
N ASP A 37 -3.95 -21.62 1.68
CA ASP A 37 -2.88 -21.47 0.70
C ASP A 37 -3.10 -20.24 -0.17
N VAL A 38 -4.33 -19.94 -0.56
CA VAL A 38 -4.68 -18.74 -1.30
C VAL A 38 -4.36 -17.50 -0.47
N GLU A 39 -4.72 -17.51 0.80
CA GLU A 39 -4.44 -16.39 1.71
C GLU A 39 -2.94 -16.14 1.81
N LEU A 40 -2.15 -17.19 2.00
CA LEU A 40 -0.69 -17.07 2.07
C LEU A 40 -0.08 -16.56 0.77
N ALA A 41 -0.58 -17.03 -0.37
CA ALA A 41 -0.08 -16.58 -1.67
C ALA A 41 -0.37 -15.10 -1.90
N VAL A 42 -1.59 -14.64 -1.63
CA VAL A 42 -1.96 -13.23 -1.77
C VAL A 42 -1.15 -12.36 -0.82
N LYS A 43 -1.03 -12.80 0.43
CA LYS A 43 -0.24 -12.09 1.42
C LYS A 43 1.21 -11.92 0.98
N HIS A 44 1.80 -12.98 0.42
CA HIS A 44 3.17 -12.93 -0.07
C HIS A 44 3.34 -11.95 -1.23
N ILE A 45 2.39 -11.95 -2.17
CA ILE A 45 2.39 -11.01 -3.30
C ILE A 45 2.33 -9.57 -2.79
N LEU A 46 1.44 -9.29 -1.84
CA LEU A 46 1.31 -7.96 -1.27
C LEU A 46 2.56 -7.51 -0.52
N GLU A 47 3.23 -8.43 0.17
CA GLU A 47 4.49 -8.14 0.84
C GLU A 47 5.59 -7.78 -0.17
N LEU A 48 5.68 -8.50 -1.28
CA LEU A 48 6.64 -8.19 -2.34
C LEU A 48 6.37 -6.83 -2.95
N MET A 49 5.11 -6.48 -3.16
CA MET A 49 4.74 -5.16 -3.66
C MET A 49 5.13 -4.05 -2.68
N GLY A 50 4.87 -4.26 -1.40
CA GLY A 50 5.24 -3.31 -0.37
C GLY A 50 6.74 -3.08 -0.30
N GLU A 51 7.52 -4.17 -0.38
CA GLU A 51 8.98 -4.08 -0.38
C GLU A 51 9.51 -3.33 -1.61
N ALA A 52 8.94 -3.60 -2.79
CA ALA A 52 9.33 -2.91 -4.00
C ALA A 52 9.10 -1.40 -3.88
N LEU A 53 7.94 -1.00 -3.38
CA LEU A 53 7.63 0.41 -3.15
C LEU A 53 8.56 1.04 -2.11
N ALA A 54 8.86 0.31 -1.04
CA ALA A 54 9.78 0.81 -0.01
C ALA A 54 11.18 1.04 -0.56
N ASN A 55 11.58 0.28 -1.58
CA ASN A 55 12.86 0.46 -2.27
C ASN A 55 12.80 1.53 -3.37
N GLY A 56 11.67 2.21 -3.53
CA GLY A 56 11.52 3.27 -4.52
C GLY A 56 11.15 2.78 -5.91
N GLU A 57 10.83 1.50 -6.06
CA GLU A 57 10.47 0.93 -7.34
C GLU A 57 9.01 1.21 -7.68
N ARG A 58 8.74 1.34 -8.97
CA ARG A 58 7.38 1.48 -9.48
C ARG A 58 6.83 0.10 -9.82
N ILE A 59 5.57 -0.14 -9.48
CA ILE A 59 4.87 -1.37 -9.83
C ILE A 59 3.84 -1.05 -10.90
N GLU A 60 3.89 -1.74 -12.03
CA GLU A 60 2.95 -1.53 -13.10
C GLU A 60 2.33 -2.87 -13.49
N ILE A 61 0.99 -2.94 -13.42
CA ILE A 61 0.25 -4.14 -13.78
C ILE A 61 -0.65 -3.77 -14.95
N ARG A 62 -0.31 -4.31 -16.10
CA ARG A 62 -1.01 -4.01 -17.34
C ARG A 62 -2.49 -4.38 -17.23
N GLY A 63 -3.37 -3.44 -17.58
CA GLY A 63 -4.82 -3.65 -17.50
C GLY A 63 -5.42 -3.39 -16.13
N PHE A 64 -4.59 -3.13 -15.12
CA PHE A 64 -5.06 -2.89 -13.76
C PHE A 64 -4.71 -1.48 -13.28
N GLY A 65 -3.43 -1.15 -13.26
CA GLY A 65 -2.98 0.15 -12.80
C GLY A 65 -1.53 0.14 -12.40
N SER A 66 -1.11 1.21 -11.76
CA SER A 66 0.27 1.34 -11.31
C SER A 66 0.34 1.91 -9.90
N PHE A 67 1.33 1.44 -9.13
CA PHE A 67 1.70 1.99 -7.84
C PHE A 67 3.05 2.69 -7.98
N SER A 68 3.15 3.87 -7.40
CA SER A 68 4.41 4.62 -7.38
C SER A 68 4.48 5.44 -6.10
N LEU A 69 5.66 5.96 -5.78
CA LEU A 69 5.83 6.85 -4.65
C LEU A 69 5.70 8.29 -5.10
N HIS A 70 4.92 9.07 -4.37
CA HIS A 70 4.80 10.51 -4.57
C HIS A 70 5.41 11.22 -3.37
N TYR A 71 6.24 12.22 -3.65
CA TYR A 71 6.85 13.00 -2.60
C TYR A 71 5.87 14.07 -2.11
N ARG A 72 5.71 14.12 -0.80
CA ARG A 72 4.93 15.16 -0.13
C ARG A 72 5.93 16.12 0.52
N PRO A 73 6.02 17.38 0.05
CA PRO A 73 6.98 18.32 0.61
C PRO A 73 6.65 18.67 2.06
N PRO A 74 7.63 19.16 2.81
CA PRO A 74 7.38 19.65 4.17
C PRO A 74 6.33 20.76 4.15
N ARG A 75 5.47 20.77 5.15
CA ARG A 75 4.41 21.77 5.27
C ARG A 75 4.08 22.03 6.73
N MET A 76 3.34 23.11 6.96
CA MET A 76 2.80 23.40 8.28
C MET A 76 1.38 22.85 8.36
N GLY A 77 1.15 22.01 9.36
CA GLY A 77 -0.17 21.54 9.71
C GLY A 77 -0.64 22.16 11.02
N ARG A 78 -1.84 21.79 11.48
CA ARG A 78 -2.35 22.21 12.77
C ARG A 78 -2.75 21.00 13.59
N ASN A 79 -2.44 21.05 14.88
CA ASN A 79 -2.89 20.04 15.82
C ASN A 79 -4.39 20.24 16.05
N PRO A 80 -5.25 19.26 15.71
CA PRO A 80 -6.69 19.43 15.86
C PRO A 80 -7.15 19.59 17.32
N LYS A 81 -6.33 19.20 18.28
CA LYS A 81 -6.68 19.32 19.71
C LYS A 81 -6.31 20.69 20.28
N THR A 82 -5.20 21.26 19.86
CA THR A 82 -4.68 22.51 20.44
C THR A 82 -4.76 23.67 19.47
N GLY A 83 -4.90 23.43 18.18
CA GLY A 83 -4.87 24.45 17.15
C GLY A 83 -3.48 24.99 16.86
N GLU A 84 -2.45 24.47 17.50
CA GLU A 84 -1.07 24.92 17.31
C GLU A 84 -0.53 24.47 15.96
N ALA A 85 0.32 25.32 15.37
CA ALA A 85 1.01 24.96 14.13
C ALA A 85 2.09 23.92 14.40
N VAL A 86 2.12 22.90 13.54
CA VAL A 86 3.10 21.80 13.65
C VAL A 86 3.83 21.67 12.32
N ALA A 87 5.15 21.59 12.37
CA ALA A 87 5.96 21.36 11.18
C ALA A 87 5.85 19.89 10.76
N LEU A 88 5.43 19.66 9.52
CA LEU A 88 5.35 18.31 8.96
C LEU A 88 6.53 18.11 8.02
N ALA A 89 7.33 17.08 8.29
CA ALA A 89 8.47 16.74 7.45
C ALA A 89 8.02 16.23 6.09
N GLY A 90 8.87 16.40 5.08
CA GLY A 90 8.65 15.82 3.77
C GLY A 90 8.71 14.30 3.83
N LYS A 91 7.94 13.63 2.98
CA LYS A 91 7.90 12.16 2.97
C LYS A 91 7.41 11.64 1.62
N TYR A 92 7.73 10.38 1.35
CA TYR A 92 7.18 9.68 0.19
C TYR A 92 5.97 8.86 0.62
N VAL A 93 4.91 8.91 -0.17
CA VAL A 93 3.70 8.14 0.08
C VAL A 93 3.35 7.31 -1.15
N PRO A 94 2.81 6.08 -0.96
CA PRO A 94 2.33 5.28 -2.09
C PRO A 94 1.14 5.95 -2.76
N HIS A 95 1.10 5.88 -4.07
CA HIS A 95 0.01 6.39 -4.87
C HIS A 95 -0.39 5.36 -5.90
N PHE A 96 -1.68 5.11 -6.03
CA PHE A 96 -2.22 4.19 -7.03
C PHE A 96 -2.93 4.97 -8.13
N LYS A 97 -2.56 4.66 -9.38
CA LYS A 97 -3.20 5.22 -10.55
C LYS A 97 -3.89 4.10 -11.34
N PRO A 98 -5.22 4.12 -11.48
CA PRO A 98 -5.91 3.08 -12.25
C PRO A 98 -5.48 3.10 -13.70
N GLY A 99 -5.40 1.93 -14.30
CA GLY A 99 -5.19 1.79 -15.73
C GLY A 99 -6.47 2.07 -16.50
N LYS A 100 -6.37 2.05 -17.80
CA LYS A 100 -7.54 2.22 -18.66
C LYS A 100 -8.36 0.95 -18.73
#